data_d7abe66d0e5286c384101479ef48dbcc
#
_entry.id   d7abe66d0e5286c384101479ef48dbcc
#
_cell.length_a   1.000
_cell.length_b   1.000
_cell.length_c   1.000
_cell.angle_alpha   90.00
_cell.angle_beta   90.00
_cell.angle_gamma   90.00
#
_symmetry.space_group_name_H-M   'P 1'
#
loop_
_entity.id
_entity.type
_entity.pdbx_description
1 polymer ?
#
loop_
_entity_poly.entity_id
_entity_poly.type
_entity_poly.pdbx_seq_one_letter_code
_entity_poly.pdbx_strand_id
1 'polypeptide(L)'
;PLYSSAASDVYKRQEYNIRMMDVVQDSIYQATYDRYLESDTAYVRKSFRYVSEKYPLATLMPKFMFLDALSYVQAGDAEGFKNALKALVEKYPNADVTELAGEMLKGVLRGRALVQGGVKGMSWNLRFGLGEDGMLSAEDSARVFNPERNTPYQMLLVYPTGSVDQNQLLFAVAAYNFANFMVKEFDLALEQAGPISMLAIKGFISFDEIIQYYKMIYGKDGYATALNKAVAVLPISDDNYETLMRGKTLDEYITFFDESFGEELPDLAGRWKARMEAAKEEEATEDEMITEEEAEVPEKADELKPEVEPEKQPVTEPEEEQRS
;
A
#
# COMPACT_ATOMS: atom_id res chain seq x y z
N PRO A 1 -50.07 -24.31 28.79
CA PRO A 1 -48.64 -23.99 29.01
C PRO A 1 -47.64 -24.76 28.12
N LEU A 2 -48.10 -25.36 27.03
CA LEU A 2 -47.21 -26.10 26.09
C LEU A 2 -46.43 -25.20 25.10
N TYR A 3 -46.78 -23.92 25.00
CA TYR A 3 -46.11 -22.98 24.09
C TYR A 3 -44.78 -22.44 24.62
N SER A 4 -44.55 -22.53 25.96
CA SER A 4 -43.31 -22.00 26.56
C SER A 4 -42.10 -22.90 26.36
N SER A 5 -42.26 -24.21 26.24
CA SER A 5 -41.13 -25.13 26.04
C SER A 5 -40.61 -25.12 24.60
N ALA A 6 -41.52 -25.08 23.60
CA ALA A 6 -41.14 -25.04 22.20
C ALA A 6 -40.39 -23.76 21.82
N ALA A 7 -40.83 -22.61 22.37
CA ALA A 7 -40.12 -21.35 22.16
C ALA A 7 -38.71 -21.34 22.81
N SER A 8 -38.61 -21.93 24.04
CA SER A 8 -37.32 -22.09 24.71
C SER A 8 -36.37 -23.02 23.97
N ASP A 9 -36.87 -24.10 23.38
CA ASP A 9 -36.05 -25.06 22.63
C ASP A 9 -35.60 -24.50 21.28
N VAL A 10 -36.44 -23.68 20.63
CA VAL A 10 -36.04 -22.95 19.41
C VAL A 10 -34.97 -21.92 19.74
N TYR A 11 -35.09 -21.20 20.86
CA TYR A 11 -34.11 -20.20 21.28
C TYR A 11 -32.78 -20.85 21.66
N LYS A 12 -32.78 -21.95 22.40
CA LYS A 12 -31.57 -22.71 22.72
C LYS A 12 -30.90 -23.30 21.49
N ARG A 13 -31.67 -23.76 20.52
CA ARG A 13 -31.13 -24.27 19.24
C ARG A 13 -30.53 -23.16 18.39
N GLN A 14 -31.14 -21.96 18.38
CA GLN A 14 -30.57 -20.78 17.75
C GLN A 14 -29.25 -20.34 18.42
N GLU A 15 -29.23 -20.30 19.74
CA GLU A 15 -28.04 -19.95 20.53
C GLU A 15 -26.89 -20.97 20.32
N TYR A 16 -27.22 -22.25 20.26
CA TYR A 16 -26.27 -23.32 19.93
C TYR A 16 -25.72 -23.18 18.51
N ASN A 17 -26.57 -22.91 17.53
CA ASN A 17 -26.16 -22.73 16.15
C ASN A 17 -25.29 -21.48 15.99
N ILE A 18 -25.55 -20.38 16.70
CA ILE A 18 -24.73 -19.17 16.70
C ILE A 18 -23.36 -19.47 17.28
N ARG A 19 -23.28 -20.17 18.44
CA ARG A 19 -21.99 -20.55 19.04
C ARG A 19 -21.18 -21.49 18.17
N MET A 20 -21.83 -22.46 17.51
CA MET A 20 -21.16 -23.34 16.56
C MET A 20 -20.70 -22.61 15.31
N MET A 21 -21.43 -21.57 14.86
CA MET A 21 -20.99 -20.69 13.79
C MET A 21 -19.72 -19.94 14.16
N ASP A 22 -19.63 -19.40 15.38
CA ASP A 22 -18.48 -18.63 15.83
C ASP A 22 -17.20 -19.50 15.81
N VAL A 23 -17.27 -20.71 16.36
CA VAL A 23 -16.12 -21.63 16.35
C VAL A 23 -15.70 -22.03 14.93
N VAL A 24 -16.66 -22.34 14.05
CA VAL A 24 -16.39 -22.73 12.68
C VAL A 24 -15.82 -21.58 11.87
N GLN A 25 -16.36 -20.37 12.01
CA GLN A 25 -15.84 -19.21 11.27
C GLN A 25 -14.42 -18.84 11.69
N ASP A 26 -14.07 -18.94 12.98
CA ASP A 26 -12.72 -18.68 13.46
C ASP A 26 -11.70 -19.64 12.82
N SER A 27 -12.03 -20.93 12.77
CA SER A 27 -11.17 -21.94 12.15
C SER A 27 -10.99 -21.70 10.64
N ILE A 28 -12.09 -21.38 9.93
CA ILE A 28 -12.03 -21.08 8.49
C ILE A 28 -11.24 -19.78 8.26
N TYR A 29 -11.44 -18.77 9.11
CA TYR A 29 -10.72 -17.50 8.99
C TYR A 29 -9.22 -17.69 9.18
N GLN A 30 -8.81 -18.43 10.21
CA GLN A 30 -7.40 -18.72 10.44
C GLN A 30 -6.75 -19.44 9.25
N ALA A 31 -7.41 -20.48 8.74
CA ALA A 31 -6.92 -21.18 7.55
C ALA A 31 -6.86 -20.27 6.30
N THR A 32 -7.85 -19.37 6.14
CA THR A 32 -7.86 -18.40 5.04
C THR A 32 -6.76 -17.37 5.18
N TYR A 33 -6.47 -16.92 6.41
CA TYR A 33 -5.39 -15.98 6.69
C TYR A 33 -4.02 -16.60 6.43
N ASP A 34 -3.81 -17.85 6.86
CA ASP A 34 -2.55 -18.58 6.62
C ASP A 34 -2.31 -18.73 5.11
N ARG A 35 -3.34 -19.06 4.32
CA ARG A 35 -3.26 -19.13 2.86
C ARG A 35 -3.03 -17.76 2.20
N TYR A 36 -3.61 -16.71 2.77
CA TYR A 36 -3.33 -15.35 2.32
C TYR A 36 -1.84 -15.01 2.48
N LEU A 37 -1.20 -15.41 3.59
CA LEU A 37 0.24 -15.23 3.80
C LEU A 37 1.10 -16.04 2.79
N GLU A 38 0.59 -17.18 2.32
CA GLU A 38 1.19 -18.02 1.28
C GLU A 38 0.89 -17.49 -0.15
N SER A 39 0.18 -16.35 -0.28
CA SER A 39 -0.24 -15.76 -1.55
C SER A 39 -1.26 -16.60 -2.34
N ASP A 40 -1.95 -17.56 -1.72
CA ASP A 40 -3.00 -18.37 -2.34
C ASP A 40 -4.30 -17.56 -2.47
N THR A 41 -4.36 -16.70 -3.46
CA THR A 41 -5.51 -15.83 -3.74
C THR A 41 -6.76 -16.63 -4.12
N ALA A 42 -6.58 -17.76 -4.80
CA ALA A 42 -7.68 -18.62 -5.20
C ALA A 42 -8.39 -19.23 -3.99
N TYR A 43 -7.63 -19.69 -3.00
CA TYR A 43 -8.19 -20.19 -1.74
C TYR A 43 -8.92 -19.10 -0.96
N VAL A 44 -8.32 -17.89 -0.83
CA VAL A 44 -8.93 -16.76 -0.13
C VAL A 44 -10.30 -16.43 -0.72
N ARG A 45 -10.39 -16.26 -2.04
CA ARG A 45 -11.65 -15.98 -2.76
C ARG A 45 -12.68 -17.11 -2.62
N LYS A 46 -12.24 -18.38 -2.68
CA LYS A 46 -13.10 -19.54 -2.48
C LYS A 46 -13.67 -19.59 -1.06
N SER A 47 -12.83 -19.32 -0.05
CA SER A 47 -13.24 -19.25 1.37
C SER A 47 -14.24 -18.15 1.61
N PHE A 48 -13.98 -16.94 1.11
CA PHE A 48 -14.91 -15.83 1.22
C PHE A 48 -16.27 -16.15 0.60
N ARG A 49 -16.28 -16.72 -0.61
CA ARG A 49 -17.52 -17.14 -1.28
C ARG A 49 -18.26 -18.19 -0.45
N TYR A 50 -17.57 -19.21 0.04
CA TYR A 50 -18.14 -20.26 0.87
C TYR A 50 -18.78 -19.69 2.15
N VAL A 51 -18.07 -18.82 2.87
CA VAL A 51 -18.58 -18.18 4.09
C VAL A 51 -19.76 -17.27 3.78
N SER A 52 -19.71 -16.51 2.69
CA SER A 52 -20.80 -15.61 2.27
C SER A 52 -22.08 -16.36 1.93
N GLU A 53 -21.98 -17.54 1.33
CA GLU A 53 -23.13 -18.36 0.97
C GLU A 53 -23.67 -19.16 2.18
N LYS A 54 -22.80 -19.73 2.98
CA LYS A 54 -23.20 -20.66 4.04
C LYS A 54 -23.42 -19.98 5.40
N TYR A 55 -22.70 -18.89 5.67
CA TYR A 55 -22.71 -18.17 6.94
C TYR A 55 -22.87 -16.65 6.74
N PRO A 56 -23.94 -16.17 6.09
CA PRO A 56 -24.08 -14.77 5.68
C PRO A 56 -24.11 -13.79 6.88
N LEU A 57 -24.38 -14.28 8.09
CA LEU A 57 -24.40 -13.51 9.34
C LEU A 57 -23.15 -13.76 10.20
N ALA A 58 -22.09 -14.33 9.66
CA ALA A 58 -20.85 -14.55 10.38
C ALA A 58 -20.30 -13.21 10.92
N THR A 59 -19.90 -13.19 12.18
CA THR A 59 -19.35 -11.98 12.82
C THR A 59 -18.00 -11.58 12.23
N LEU A 60 -17.23 -12.56 11.69
CA LEU A 60 -15.98 -12.32 11.00
C LEU A 60 -16.15 -11.96 9.51
N MET A 61 -17.38 -11.84 9.00
CA MET A 61 -17.63 -11.51 7.59
C MET A 61 -16.86 -10.26 7.10
N PRO A 62 -16.78 -9.16 7.87
CA PRO A 62 -15.96 -8.00 7.45
C PRO A 62 -14.50 -8.34 7.25
N LYS A 63 -13.93 -9.22 8.09
CA LYS A 63 -12.54 -9.67 7.97
C LYS A 63 -12.32 -10.56 6.77
N PHE A 64 -13.27 -11.44 6.44
CA PHE A 64 -13.23 -12.22 5.19
C PHE A 64 -13.32 -11.32 3.95
N MET A 65 -14.22 -10.31 3.97
CA MET A 65 -14.31 -9.34 2.88
C MET A 65 -13.01 -8.54 2.72
N PHE A 66 -12.35 -8.23 3.85
CA PHE A 66 -11.08 -7.51 3.82
C PHE A 66 -9.95 -8.37 3.24
N LEU A 67 -9.85 -9.66 3.61
CA LEU A 67 -8.88 -10.59 3.00
C LEU A 67 -9.16 -10.80 1.51
N ASP A 68 -10.44 -10.93 1.13
CA ASP A 68 -10.81 -11.01 -0.29
C ASP A 68 -10.38 -9.74 -1.04
N ALA A 69 -10.61 -8.56 -0.48
CA ALA A 69 -10.12 -7.31 -1.07
C ALA A 69 -8.59 -7.31 -1.24
N LEU A 70 -7.84 -7.72 -0.22
CA LEU A 70 -6.38 -7.81 -0.31
C LEU A 70 -5.90 -8.84 -1.35
N SER A 71 -6.68 -9.89 -1.62
CA SER A 71 -6.36 -10.87 -2.66
C SER A 71 -6.37 -10.28 -4.07
N TYR A 72 -7.14 -9.19 -4.32
CA TYR A 72 -7.10 -8.47 -5.59
C TYR A 72 -5.80 -7.68 -5.78
N VAL A 73 -5.19 -7.22 -4.67
CA VAL A 73 -3.85 -6.59 -4.72
C VAL A 73 -2.80 -7.58 -5.17
N GLN A 74 -2.83 -8.80 -4.61
CA GLN A 74 -1.91 -9.89 -5.01
C GLN A 74 -2.08 -10.29 -6.49
N ALA A 75 -3.29 -10.18 -7.01
CA ALA A 75 -3.60 -10.48 -8.41
C ALA A 75 -3.41 -9.27 -9.35
N GLY A 76 -2.92 -8.12 -8.87
CA GLY A 76 -2.75 -6.91 -9.68
C GLY A 76 -4.06 -6.24 -10.14
N ASP A 77 -5.22 -6.63 -9.59
CA ASP A 77 -6.55 -6.12 -9.97
C ASP A 77 -6.94 -4.90 -9.11
N ALA A 78 -6.49 -3.73 -9.51
CA ALA A 78 -6.77 -2.47 -8.80
C ALA A 78 -8.27 -2.10 -8.76
N GLU A 79 -9.03 -2.40 -9.82
CA GLU A 79 -10.48 -2.12 -9.86
C GLU A 79 -11.25 -3.11 -8.97
N GLY A 80 -10.90 -4.40 -8.99
CA GLY A 80 -11.45 -5.39 -8.07
C GLY A 80 -11.20 -5.01 -6.62
N PHE A 81 -9.98 -4.60 -6.29
CA PHE A 81 -9.61 -4.12 -4.97
C PHE A 81 -10.45 -2.92 -4.52
N LYS A 82 -10.54 -1.87 -5.34
CA LYS A 82 -11.34 -0.68 -5.06
C LYS A 82 -12.81 -1.03 -4.79
N ASN A 83 -13.39 -1.87 -5.66
CA ASN A 83 -14.79 -2.28 -5.54
C ASN A 83 -15.06 -3.13 -4.29
N ALA A 84 -14.14 -4.03 -3.94
CA ALA A 84 -14.23 -4.86 -2.73
C ALA A 84 -14.14 -4.02 -1.45
N LEU A 85 -13.21 -3.06 -1.38
CA LEU A 85 -13.11 -2.12 -0.26
C LEU A 85 -14.36 -1.26 -0.13
N LYS A 86 -14.88 -0.74 -1.23
CA LYS A 86 -16.12 0.05 -1.24
C LYS A 86 -17.29 -0.77 -0.69
N ALA A 87 -17.46 -2.00 -1.17
CA ALA A 87 -18.51 -2.90 -0.68
C ALA A 87 -18.38 -3.21 0.82
N LEU A 88 -17.15 -3.37 1.34
CA LEU A 88 -16.90 -3.58 2.76
C LEU A 88 -17.31 -2.36 3.59
N VAL A 89 -16.86 -1.17 3.22
CA VAL A 89 -17.15 0.08 3.95
C VAL A 89 -18.65 0.39 3.94
N GLU A 90 -19.33 0.19 2.82
CA GLU A 90 -20.77 0.41 2.69
C GLU A 90 -21.59 -0.61 3.51
N LYS A 91 -21.18 -1.87 3.51
CA LYS A 91 -21.95 -2.95 4.17
C LYS A 91 -21.72 -3.03 5.66
N TYR A 92 -20.52 -2.74 6.13
CA TYR A 92 -20.10 -2.87 7.53
C TYR A 92 -19.41 -1.61 8.06
N PRO A 93 -20.09 -0.46 8.16
CA PRO A 93 -19.46 0.82 8.47
C PRO A 93 -18.81 0.89 9.86
N ASN A 94 -19.21 0.00 10.79
CA ASN A 94 -18.74 0.00 12.18
C ASN A 94 -17.87 -1.22 12.54
N ALA A 95 -17.38 -1.98 11.55
CA ALA A 95 -16.49 -3.10 11.85
C ALA A 95 -15.06 -2.62 12.14
N ASP A 96 -14.32 -3.41 12.90
CA ASP A 96 -12.93 -3.12 13.30
C ASP A 96 -11.97 -2.90 12.10
N VAL A 97 -12.20 -3.59 10.99
CA VAL A 97 -11.40 -3.46 9.75
C VAL A 97 -11.85 -2.30 8.84
N THR A 98 -12.99 -1.67 9.13
CA THR A 98 -13.59 -0.68 8.22
C THR A 98 -12.83 0.63 8.18
N GLU A 99 -12.26 1.07 9.30
CA GLU A 99 -11.42 2.26 9.35
C GLU A 99 -10.20 2.10 8.43
N LEU A 100 -9.49 0.97 8.57
CA LEU A 100 -8.35 0.64 7.73
C LEU A 100 -8.74 0.50 6.25
N ALA A 101 -9.85 -0.19 5.97
CA ALA A 101 -10.38 -0.32 4.61
C ALA A 101 -10.75 1.03 3.98
N GLY A 102 -11.32 1.94 4.79
CA GLY A 102 -11.65 3.30 4.37
C GLY A 102 -10.40 4.13 4.03
N GLU A 103 -9.36 4.06 4.84
CA GLU A 103 -8.10 4.73 4.56
C GLU A 103 -7.40 4.16 3.31
N MET A 104 -7.44 2.84 3.12
CA MET A 104 -6.96 2.20 1.89
C MET A 104 -7.76 2.64 0.67
N LEU A 105 -9.10 2.69 0.76
CA LEU A 105 -9.97 3.15 -0.31
C LEU A 105 -9.67 4.61 -0.69
N LYS A 106 -9.52 5.51 0.29
CA LYS A 106 -9.10 6.89 0.06
C LYS A 106 -7.73 6.93 -0.64
N GLY A 107 -6.79 6.07 -0.24
CA GLY A 107 -5.49 5.93 -0.89
C GLY A 107 -5.62 5.57 -2.37
N VAL A 108 -6.41 4.54 -2.69
CA VAL A 108 -6.64 4.08 -4.06
C VAL A 108 -7.35 5.15 -4.91
N LEU A 109 -8.35 5.83 -4.35
CA LEU A 109 -9.03 6.93 -5.04
C LEU A 109 -8.07 8.09 -5.35
N ARG A 110 -7.01 8.27 -4.56
CA ARG A 110 -5.93 9.23 -4.80
C ARG A 110 -4.83 8.71 -5.74
N GLY A 111 -5.08 7.59 -6.43
CA GLY A 111 -4.14 7.00 -7.38
C GLY A 111 -2.97 6.23 -6.74
N ARG A 112 -3.07 5.86 -5.46
CA ARG A 112 -2.09 4.98 -4.82
C ARG A 112 -2.32 3.54 -5.26
N ALA A 113 -1.27 2.87 -5.73
CA ALA A 113 -1.28 1.43 -5.91
C ALA A 113 -0.85 0.74 -4.62
N LEU A 114 -1.65 -0.22 -4.14
CA LEU A 114 -1.23 -1.16 -3.10
C LEU A 114 -0.66 -2.39 -3.77
N VAL A 115 0.54 -2.80 -3.34
CA VAL A 115 1.20 -4.01 -3.80
C VAL A 115 1.52 -4.87 -2.59
N GLN A 116 1.43 -6.18 -2.77
CA GLN A 116 1.72 -7.14 -1.71
C GLN A 116 3.21 -7.06 -1.28
N GLY A 117 3.43 -7.08 0.02
CA GLY A 117 4.79 -7.11 0.59
C GLY A 117 5.46 -5.76 0.79
N GLY A 118 4.71 -4.66 0.74
CA GLY A 118 5.23 -3.30 0.84
C GLY A 118 5.11 -2.55 -0.48
N VAL A 119 5.64 -1.36 -0.53
CA VAL A 119 5.63 -0.54 -1.74
C VAL A 119 6.55 -1.20 -2.77
N LYS A 120 6.01 -2.07 -3.61
CA LYS A 120 6.67 -2.57 -4.81
C LYS A 120 6.49 -1.55 -5.90
N GLY A 121 7.59 -1.02 -6.40
CA GLY A 121 7.59 0.03 -7.39
C GLY A 121 7.10 1.37 -6.83
N MET A 122 7.82 2.43 -7.09
CA MET A 122 7.34 3.77 -6.85
C MET A 122 6.39 4.12 -7.98
N SER A 123 5.13 4.42 -7.69
CA SER A 123 4.27 5.04 -8.68
C SER A 123 4.78 6.46 -8.94
N TRP A 124 5.76 6.57 -9.84
CA TRP A 124 6.34 7.84 -10.25
C TRP A 124 5.30 8.77 -10.91
N ASN A 125 4.17 8.20 -11.33
CA ASN A 125 3.01 8.91 -11.87
C ASN A 125 2.03 9.36 -10.79
N LEU A 126 2.42 9.23 -9.50
CA LEU A 126 1.60 9.74 -8.41
C LEU A 126 1.32 11.22 -8.60
N ARG A 127 0.03 11.58 -8.71
CA ARG A 127 -0.39 12.97 -8.68
C ARG A 127 -0.62 13.38 -7.25
N PHE A 128 0.12 14.40 -6.81
CA PHE A 128 -0.06 14.98 -5.47
C PHE A 128 -1.34 15.84 -5.39
N GLY A 129 -1.78 16.15 -4.19
CA GLY A 129 -2.82 17.15 -3.95
C GLY A 129 -4.25 16.79 -4.37
N LEU A 130 -4.52 15.53 -4.72
CA LEU A 130 -5.89 15.10 -4.99
C LEU A 130 -6.76 15.20 -3.75
N GLY A 131 -7.98 15.73 -3.91
CA GLY A 131 -8.99 15.78 -2.85
C GLY A 131 -9.47 14.39 -2.42
N GLU A 132 -10.38 14.34 -1.45
CA GLU A 132 -10.97 13.08 -0.98
C GLU A 132 -11.78 12.36 -2.06
N ASP A 133 -12.30 13.11 -3.02
CA ASP A 133 -13.02 12.64 -4.22
C ASP A 133 -12.09 12.15 -5.35
N GLY A 134 -10.77 12.24 -5.15
CA GLY A 134 -9.78 11.90 -6.17
C GLY A 134 -9.64 12.95 -7.29
N MET A 135 -10.21 14.14 -7.12
CA MET A 135 -10.14 15.23 -8.09
C MET A 135 -9.25 16.38 -7.60
N LEU A 136 -8.71 17.13 -8.55
CA LEU A 136 -8.06 18.40 -8.27
C LEU A 136 -9.09 19.53 -8.19
N SER A 137 -8.82 20.50 -7.31
CA SER A 137 -9.55 21.76 -7.37
C SER A 137 -9.28 22.48 -8.72
N ALA A 138 -10.20 23.33 -9.14
CA ALA A 138 -10.01 24.12 -10.37
C ALA A 138 -8.77 25.04 -10.27
N GLU A 139 -8.48 25.54 -9.06
CA GLU A 139 -7.31 26.37 -8.78
C GLU A 139 -6.01 25.55 -8.91
N ASP A 140 -5.95 24.37 -8.30
CA ASP A 140 -4.75 23.53 -8.33
C ASP A 140 -4.50 22.91 -9.72
N SER A 141 -5.55 22.62 -10.46
CA SER A 141 -5.46 22.18 -11.86
C SER A 141 -4.81 23.24 -12.77
N ALA A 142 -5.06 24.52 -12.51
CA ALA A 142 -4.54 25.63 -13.29
C ALA A 142 -3.08 26.02 -12.94
N ARG A 143 -2.51 25.46 -11.87
CA ARG A 143 -1.13 25.77 -11.46
C ARG A 143 -0.14 25.30 -12.52
N VAL A 144 0.89 26.11 -12.75
CA VAL A 144 2.00 25.83 -13.66
C VAL A 144 3.32 26.02 -12.93
N PHE A 145 4.35 25.28 -13.33
CA PHE A 145 5.69 25.48 -12.83
C PHE A 145 6.28 26.77 -13.37
N ASN A 146 7.14 27.40 -12.56
CA ASN A 146 7.76 28.67 -12.85
C ASN A 146 9.31 28.51 -12.98
N PRO A 147 9.95 28.97 -14.06
CA PRO A 147 11.40 28.89 -14.25
C PRO A 147 12.17 30.00 -13.52
N GLU A 148 11.64 30.58 -12.43
CA GLU A 148 12.31 31.63 -11.67
C GLU A 148 13.62 31.12 -11.03
N ARG A 149 14.72 31.83 -11.24
CA ARG A 149 16.06 31.44 -10.77
C ARG A 149 16.44 32.11 -9.45
N ASN A 150 15.91 33.31 -9.20
CA ASN A 150 16.25 34.13 -8.03
C ASN A 150 15.22 33.96 -6.91
N THR A 151 14.92 32.73 -6.57
CA THR A 151 13.98 32.35 -5.52
C THR A 151 14.62 31.25 -4.65
N PRO A 152 14.15 31.00 -3.42
CA PRO A 152 14.62 29.88 -2.62
C PRO A 152 14.40 28.54 -3.30
N TYR A 153 15.39 27.66 -3.14
CA TYR A 153 15.37 26.28 -3.66
C TYR A 153 15.61 25.27 -2.54
N GLN A 154 15.19 24.05 -2.79
CA GLN A 154 15.47 22.88 -1.96
C GLN A 154 15.86 21.69 -2.83
N MET A 155 16.74 20.84 -2.31
CA MET A 155 17.12 19.59 -2.95
C MET A 155 16.26 18.47 -2.36
N LEU A 156 15.49 17.81 -3.20
CA LEU A 156 14.68 16.65 -2.79
C LEU A 156 15.43 15.35 -3.11
N LEU A 157 15.55 14.49 -2.11
CA LEU A 157 15.90 13.09 -2.29
C LEU A 157 14.61 12.28 -2.15
N VAL A 158 14.09 11.82 -3.27
CA VAL A 158 12.76 11.17 -3.36
C VAL A 158 12.94 9.67 -3.50
N TYR A 159 12.21 8.87 -2.73
CA TYR A 159 12.33 7.41 -2.73
C TYR A 159 11.01 6.75 -2.29
N PRO A 160 10.76 5.47 -2.69
CA PRO A 160 9.62 4.71 -2.19
C PRO A 160 9.70 4.55 -0.68
N THR A 161 8.58 4.72 0.00
CA THR A 161 8.52 4.54 1.45
C THR A 161 8.93 3.11 1.82
N GLY A 162 9.89 2.99 2.73
CA GLY A 162 10.43 1.70 3.17
C GLY A 162 11.56 1.12 2.33
N SER A 163 11.90 1.70 1.16
CA SER A 163 12.99 1.20 0.30
C SER A 163 14.39 1.65 0.76
N VAL A 164 14.46 2.61 1.67
CA VAL A 164 15.70 3.23 2.14
C VAL A 164 15.67 3.41 3.64
N ASP A 165 16.80 3.16 4.30
CA ASP A 165 16.99 3.54 5.71
C ASP A 165 17.09 5.07 5.80
N GLN A 166 16.01 5.70 6.29
CA GLN A 166 15.89 7.16 6.39
C GLN A 166 16.94 7.76 7.32
N ASN A 167 17.30 7.07 8.39
CA ASN A 167 18.30 7.57 9.34
C ASN A 167 19.70 7.52 8.74
N GLN A 168 20.01 6.47 8.01
CA GLN A 168 21.27 6.34 7.29
C GLN A 168 21.41 7.40 6.19
N LEU A 169 20.33 7.64 5.43
CA LEU A 169 20.27 8.67 4.41
C LEU A 169 20.46 10.06 5.01
N LEU A 170 19.70 10.38 6.06
CA LEU A 170 19.80 11.65 6.79
C LEU A 170 21.21 11.88 7.33
N PHE A 171 21.81 10.84 7.94
CA PHE A 171 23.17 10.94 8.47
C PHE A 171 24.21 11.18 7.37
N ALA A 172 24.10 10.48 6.24
CA ALA A 172 25.03 10.64 5.11
C ALA A 172 24.99 12.07 4.56
N VAL A 173 23.79 12.64 4.37
CA VAL A 173 23.58 14.01 3.91
C VAL A 173 24.10 15.01 4.95
N ALA A 174 23.75 14.85 6.23
CA ALA A 174 24.18 15.74 7.29
C ALA A 174 25.71 15.74 7.47
N ALA A 175 26.34 14.58 7.44
CA ALA A 175 27.80 14.43 7.53
C ALA A 175 28.52 15.09 6.34
N TYR A 176 27.98 14.91 5.13
CA TYR A 176 28.53 15.56 3.95
C TYR A 176 28.41 17.08 4.03
N ASN A 177 27.24 17.60 4.41
CA ASN A 177 27.02 19.03 4.53
C ASN A 177 27.92 19.64 5.61
N PHE A 178 28.05 19.00 6.75
CA PHE A 178 28.94 19.44 7.83
C PHE A 178 30.42 19.48 7.40
N ALA A 179 30.86 18.49 6.62
CA ALA A 179 32.24 18.44 6.16
C ALA A 179 32.58 19.48 5.07
N ASN A 180 31.61 19.86 4.23
CA ASN A 180 31.88 20.67 3.03
C ASN A 180 31.38 22.11 3.13
N PHE A 181 30.48 22.44 4.09
CA PHE A 181 29.90 23.77 4.23
C PHE A 181 30.06 24.30 5.67
N MET A 182 31.14 25.02 5.91
CA MET A 182 31.51 25.53 7.25
C MET A 182 30.64 26.71 7.72
N VAL A 183 30.04 27.46 6.82
CA VAL A 183 29.36 28.72 7.10
C VAL A 183 27.86 28.65 6.83
N LYS A 184 27.46 27.65 6.03
CA LYS A 184 26.06 27.47 5.61
C LYS A 184 25.41 26.35 6.36
N GLU A 185 24.30 26.66 7.01
CA GLU A 185 23.42 25.69 7.64
C GLU A 185 22.31 25.29 6.64
N PHE A 186 22.10 23.98 6.52
CA PHE A 186 21.00 23.41 5.76
C PHE A 186 19.96 22.85 6.71
N ASP A 187 18.71 23.16 6.45
CA ASP A 187 17.59 22.53 7.14
C ASP A 187 17.23 21.22 6.45
N LEU A 188 17.17 20.13 7.22
CA LEU A 188 16.88 18.78 6.73
C LEU A 188 15.51 18.35 7.23
N ALA A 189 14.55 18.16 6.32
CA ALA A 189 13.19 17.77 6.65
C ALA A 189 12.83 16.44 5.99
N LEU A 190 12.34 15.48 6.79
CA LEU A 190 11.76 14.23 6.28
C LEU A 190 10.26 14.47 6.07
N GLU A 191 9.80 14.23 4.86
CA GLU A 191 8.41 14.40 4.46
C GLU A 191 7.91 13.11 3.80
N GLN A 192 6.62 12.82 3.93
CA GLN A 192 5.99 11.67 3.32
C GLN A 192 4.70 12.07 2.60
N ALA A 193 4.57 11.66 1.36
CA ALA A 193 3.38 11.87 0.55
C ALA A 193 2.92 10.53 -0.04
N GLY A 194 2.08 9.85 0.73
CA GLY A 194 1.58 8.54 0.35
C GLY A 194 2.68 7.46 0.31
N PRO A 195 2.87 6.79 -0.83
CA PRO A 195 3.89 5.76 -1.01
C PRO A 195 5.29 6.34 -1.24
N ILE A 196 5.43 7.67 -1.28
CA ILE A 196 6.69 8.36 -1.52
C ILE A 196 7.16 9.01 -0.22
N SER A 197 8.41 8.81 0.12
CA SER A 197 9.15 9.53 1.16
C SER A 197 10.18 10.45 0.52
N MET A 198 10.42 11.58 1.15
CA MET A 198 11.34 12.60 0.66
C MET A 198 12.20 13.11 1.81
N LEU A 199 13.49 13.30 1.55
CA LEU A 199 14.37 14.12 2.38
C LEU A 199 14.58 15.43 1.65
N ALA A 200 14.06 16.52 2.20
CA ALA A 200 14.26 17.87 1.70
C ALA A 200 15.48 18.51 2.37
N ILE A 201 16.42 19.01 1.58
CA ILE A 201 17.56 19.81 2.01
C ILE A 201 17.25 21.25 1.63
N LYS A 202 16.91 22.07 2.60
CA LYS A 202 16.47 23.47 2.41
C LYS A 202 17.61 24.45 2.71
N GLY A 203 17.46 25.68 2.23
CA GLY A 203 18.40 26.77 2.54
C GLY A 203 19.18 27.30 1.33
N PHE A 204 18.87 26.85 0.11
CA PHE A 204 19.45 27.43 -1.10
C PHE A 204 18.71 28.71 -1.48
N ILE A 205 19.45 29.78 -1.78
CA ILE A 205 18.87 31.10 -2.06
C ILE A 205 18.61 31.34 -3.56
N SER A 206 19.13 30.48 -4.41
CA SER A 206 18.98 30.63 -5.88
C SER A 206 19.20 29.29 -6.60
N PHE A 207 18.78 29.29 -7.87
CA PHE A 207 19.06 28.19 -8.80
C PHE A 207 20.54 27.89 -8.95
N ASP A 208 21.39 28.91 -9.12
CA ASP A 208 22.81 28.71 -9.34
C ASP A 208 23.49 28.03 -8.15
N GLU A 209 23.06 28.34 -6.94
CA GLU A 209 23.57 27.72 -5.72
C GLU A 209 23.18 26.23 -5.63
N ILE A 210 21.91 25.91 -5.88
CA ILE A 210 21.47 24.51 -5.80
C ILE A 210 22.10 23.65 -6.92
N ILE A 211 22.32 24.21 -8.10
CA ILE A 211 23.03 23.52 -9.20
C ILE A 211 24.48 23.24 -8.83
N GLN A 212 25.17 24.19 -8.18
CA GLN A 212 26.52 23.93 -7.66
C GLN A 212 26.51 22.79 -6.64
N TYR A 213 25.56 22.80 -5.69
CA TYR A 213 25.41 21.73 -4.73
C TYR A 213 25.12 20.38 -5.43
N TYR A 214 24.22 20.33 -6.41
CA TYR A 214 23.95 19.14 -7.20
C TYR A 214 25.21 18.59 -7.85
N LYS A 215 26.01 19.43 -8.49
CA LYS A 215 27.27 19.03 -9.11
C LYS A 215 28.30 18.52 -8.08
N MET A 216 28.34 19.11 -6.90
CA MET A 216 29.23 18.68 -5.82
C MET A 216 28.85 17.29 -5.27
N ILE A 217 27.57 17.03 -5.02
CA ILE A 217 27.14 15.73 -4.48
C ILE A 217 27.27 14.58 -5.49
N TYR A 218 27.28 14.87 -6.79
CA TYR A 218 27.60 13.92 -7.86
C TYR A 218 29.09 13.90 -8.24
N GLY A 219 29.90 14.75 -7.63
CA GLY A 219 31.34 14.78 -7.81
C GLY A 219 32.06 13.57 -7.17
N LYS A 220 33.38 13.53 -7.30
CA LYS A 220 34.23 12.42 -6.85
C LYS A 220 34.05 12.08 -5.35
N ASP A 221 33.90 13.10 -4.52
CA ASP A 221 33.77 12.96 -3.07
C ASP A 221 32.32 13.15 -2.58
N GLY A 222 31.37 13.16 -3.55
CA GLY A 222 29.95 13.33 -3.28
C GLY A 222 29.24 12.04 -2.87
N TYR A 223 28.15 12.16 -2.15
CA TYR A 223 27.38 11.02 -1.66
C TYR A 223 26.37 10.48 -2.67
N ALA A 224 25.98 11.28 -3.69
CA ALA A 224 24.84 10.94 -4.55
C ALA A 224 25.07 9.68 -5.42
N THR A 225 26.34 9.39 -5.79
CA THR A 225 26.69 8.18 -6.54
C THR A 225 26.65 6.90 -5.72
N ALA A 226 26.75 7.02 -4.38
CA ALA A 226 26.68 5.91 -3.45
C ALA A 226 25.26 5.65 -2.92
N LEU A 227 24.29 6.50 -3.27
CA LEU A 227 22.90 6.33 -2.87
C LEU A 227 22.29 5.07 -3.50
N ASN A 228 21.33 4.49 -2.79
CA ASN A 228 20.48 3.43 -3.32
C ASN A 228 19.88 3.89 -4.67
N LYS A 229 19.84 2.98 -5.64
CA LYS A 229 19.25 3.24 -6.97
C LYS A 229 17.79 3.70 -6.90
N ALA A 230 17.08 3.38 -5.82
CA ALA A 230 15.72 3.84 -5.56
C ALA A 230 15.62 5.35 -5.25
N VAL A 231 16.74 6.04 -4.89
CA VAL A 231 16.70 7.46 -4.53
C VAL A 231 16.85 8.33 -5.78
N ALA A 232 15.89 9.21 -6.05
CA ALA A 232 15.96 10.27 -7.05
C ALA A 232 16.38 11.59 -6.39
N VAL A 233 17.29 12.33 -7.02
CA VAL A 233 17.77 13.63 -6.52
C VAL A 233 17.30 14.72 -7.45
N LEU A 234 16.46 15.64 -6.93
CA LEU A 234 15.76 16.65 -7.71
C LEU A 234 15.95 18.05 -7.08
N PRO A 235 16.56 19.02 -7.80
CA PRO A 235 16.52 20.42 -7.39
C PRO A 235 15.14 21.00 -7.73
N ILE A 236 14.52 21.72 -6.78
CA ILE A 236 13.22 22.34 -6.97
C ILE A 236 13.13 23.67 -6.21
N SER A 237 12.49 24.68 -6.79
CA SER A 237 12.18 25.91 -6.03
C SER A 237 11.05 25.68 -5.04
N ASP A 238 10.99 26.45 -3.98
CA ASP A 238 9.94 26.34 -2.96
C ASP A 238 8.53 26.54 -3.58
N ASP A 239 8.38 27.47 -4.52
CA ASP A 239 7.14 27.71 -5.25
C ASP A 239 6.74 26.53 -6.14
N ASN A 240 7.71 25.93 -6.83
CA ASN A 240 7.48 24.75 -7.67
C ASN A 240 7.22 23.52 -6.80
N TYR A 241 7.82 23.41 -5.62
CA TYR A 241 7.50 22.35 -4.68
C TYR A 241 6.04 22.46 -4.20
N GLU A 242 5.58 23.65 -3.87
CA GLU A 242 4.17 23.87 -3.52
C GLU A 242 3.25 23.50 -4.70
N THR A 243 3.62 23.90 -5.92
CA THR A 243 2.88 23.54 -7.16
C THR A 243 2.85 22.04 -7.39
N LEU A 244 3.97 21.35 -7.20
CA LEU A 244 4.08 19.89 -7.29
C LEU A 244 3.12 19.21 -6.30
N MET A 245 3.19 19.60 -5.02
CA MET A 245 2.40 18.99 -3.96
C MET A 245 0.89 19.25 -4.06
N ARG A 246 0.49 20.27 -4.83
CA ARG A 246 -0.93 20.64 -5.01
C ARG A 246 -1.59 20.09 -6.28
N GLY A 247 -0.94 19.29 -7.10
CA GLY A 247 -1.68 18.73 -8.21
C GLY A 247 -0.86 18.28 -9.40
N LYS A 248 0.44 18.16 -9.24
CA LYS A 248 1.34 17.73 -10.31
C LYS A 248 1.96 16.36 -10.02
N THR A 249 2.64 15.81 -11.01
CA THR A 249 3.44 14.59 -10.88
C THR A 249 4.93 14.93 -10.96
N LEU A 250 5.76 14.03 -10.46
CA LEU A 250 7.22 14.17 -10.60
C LEU A 250 7.65 14.19 -12.06
N ASP A 251 7.01 13.40 -12.92
CA ASP A 251 7.30 13.35 -14.35
C ASP A 251 6.97 14.67 -15.06
N GLU A 252 5.84 15.31 -14.72
CA GLU A 252 5.50 16.66 -15.20
C GLU A 252 6.56 17.68 -14.77
N TYR A 253 7.09 17.57 -13.53
CA TYR A 253 8.13 18.45 -13.05
C TYR A 253 9.48 18.23 -13.78
N ILE A 254 9.88 16.99 -14.00
CA ILE A 254 11.11 16.67 -14.73
C ILE A 254 11.04 17.15 -16.18
N THR A 255 9.90 16.99 -16.84
CA THR A 255 9.67 17.51 -18.19
C THR A 255 9.84 19.03 -18.23
N PHE A 256 9.20 19.74 -17.30
CA PHE A 256 9.36 21.19 -17.13
C PHE A 256 10.83 21.58 -16.87
N PHE A 257 11.51 20.83 -16.00
CA PHE A 257 12.90 21.12 -15.64
C PHE A 257 13.83 20.94 -16.85
N ASP A 258 13.65 19.89 -17.61
CA ASP A 258 14.44 19.63 -18.83
C ASP A 258 14.23 20.73 -19.89
N GLU A 259 12.98 21.14 -20.11
CA GLU A 259 12.65 22.23 -21.02
C GLU A 259 13.22 23.59 -20.59
N SER A 260 13.30 23.86 -19.27
CA SER A 260 13.68 25.16 -18.72
C SER A 260 15.17 25.27 -18.39
N PHE A 261 15.80 24.14 -17.98
CA PHE A 261 17.15 24.10 -17.38
C PHE A 261 17.98 22.92 -17.87
N GLY A 262 17.56 22.20 -18.91
CA GLY A 262 18.25 21.01 -19.41
C GLY A 262 19.67 21.27 -19.88
N GLU A 263 20.00 22.50 -20.32
CA GLU A 263 21.37 22.88 -20.70
C GLU A 263 22.31 22.88 -19.48
N GLU A 264 21.84 23.29 -18.28
CA GLU A 264 22.64 23.35 -17.06
C GLU A 264 22.85 21.99 -16.39
N LEU A 265 21.85 21.09 -16.49
CA LEU A 265 21.86 19.75 -15.94
C LEU A 265 21.32 18.71 -16.93
N PRO A 266 22.04 18.47 -18.05
CA PRO A 266 21.58 17.54 -19.09
C PRO A 266 21.41 16.09 -18.58
N ASP A 267 22.10 15.74 -17.52
CA ASP A 267 22.07 14.39 -16.95
C ASP A 267 20.81 14.12 -16.10
N LEU A 268 20.07 15.14 -15.68
CA LEU A 268 18.97 14.96 -14.73
C LEU A 268 17.81 14.20 -15.35
N ALA A 269 17.34 14.64 -16.52
CA ALA A 269 16.27 13.97 -17.26
C ALA A 269 16.67 12.54 -17.69
N GLY A 270 17.93 12.38 -18.12
CA GLY A 270 18.46 11.07 -18.48
C GLY A 270 18.52 10.10 -17.30
N ARG A 271 18.94 10.56 -16.12
CA ARG A 271 18.93 9.77 -14.87
C ARG A 271 17.53 9.40 -14.44
N TRP A 272 16.59 10.34 -14.58
CA TRP A 272 15.18 10.08 -14.28
C TRP A 272 14.62 9.01 -15.21
N LYS A 273 14.81 9.16 -16.53
CA LYS A 273 14.33 8.20 -17.52
C LYS A 273 14.90 6.80 -17.28
N ALA A 274 16.21 6.68 -17.06
CA ALA A 274 16.85 5.41 -16.75
C ALA A 274 16.27 4.74 -15.49
N ARG A 275 15.91 5.53 -14.48
CA ARG A 275 15.27 5.02 -13.27
C ARG A 275 13.85 4.54 -13.54
N MET A 276 13.08 5.27 -14.34
CA MET A 276 11.73 4.88 -14.75
C MET A 276 11.72 3.58 -15.55
N GLU A 277 12.72 3.40 -16.42
CA GLU A 277 12.91 2.16 -17.19
C GLU A 277 13.28 1.00 -16.27
N ALA A 278 14.24 1.20 -15.36
CA ALA A 278 14.63 0.17 -14.39
C ALA A 278 13.46 -0.25 -13.47
N ALA A 279 12.65 0.69 -13.01
CA ALA A 279 11.46 0.38 -12.21
C ALA A 279 10.43 -0.45 -12.99
N LYS A 280 10.23 -0.17 -14.27
CA LYS A 280 9.34 -0.96 -15.14
C LYS A 280 9.89 -2.36 -15.42
N GLU A 281 11.20 -2.50 -15.57
CA GLU A 281 11.84 -3.82 -15.76
C GLU A 281 11.74 -4.66 -14.47
N GLU A 282 11.91 -4.05 -13.31
CA GLU A 282 11.70 -4.72 -12.01
C GLU A 282 10.25 -5.19 -11.84
N GLU A 283 9.27 -4.35 -12.19
CA GLU A 283 7.84 -4.72 -12.18
C GLU A 283 7.55 -5.88 -13.16
N ALA A 284 8.09 -5.81 -14.38
CA ALA A 284 7.86 -6.84 -15.41
C ALA A 284 8.47 -8.20 -15.04
N THR A 285 9.68 -8.20 -14.46
CA THR A 285 10.35 -9.45 -14.02
C THR A 285 9.66 -10.07 -12.80
N GLU A 286 9.08 -9.28 -11.92
CA GLU A 286 8.29 -9.77 -10.80
C GLU A 286 6.96 -10.37 -11.27
N ASP A 287 6.30 -9.78 -12.26
CA ASP A 287 5.08 -10.32 -12.87
C ASP A 287 5.33 -11.65 -13.61
N GLU A 288 6.47 -11.78 -14.31
CA GLU A 288 6.87 -13.04 -14.96
C GLU A 288 7.18 -14.14 -13.92
N MET A 289 7.85 -13.82 -12.82
CA MET A 289 8.13 -14.80 -11.75
C MET A 289 6.85 -15.27 -11.05
N ILE A 290 5.86 -14.40 -10.85
CA ILE A 290 4.56 -14.75 -10.26
C ILE A 290 3.78 -15.68 -11.20
N THR A 291 3.83 -15.43 -12.51
CA THR A 291 3.14 -16.26 -13.51
C THR A 291 3.80 -17.63 -13.69
N GLU A 292 5.12 -17.76 -13.54
CA GLU A 292 5.81 -19.05 -13.58
C GLU A 292 5.56 -19.90 -12.33
N GLU A 293 5.48 -19.26 -11.14
CA GLU A 293 5.17 -19.96 -9.88
C GLU A 293 3.70 -20.43 -9.84
N GLU A 294 2.76 -19.70 -10.46
CA GLU A 294 1.37 -20.14 -10.64
C GLU A 294 1.22 -21.29 -11.63
N ALA A 295 2.14 -21.44 -12.60
CA ALA A 295 2.12 -22.51 -13.59
C ALA A 295 2.65 -23.86 -13.08
N GLU A 296 3.43 -23.89 -12.00
CA GLU A 296 3.99 -25.13 -11.41
C GLU A 296 3.14 -25.73 -10.29
N VAL A 297 1.98 -25.18 -9.93
CA VAL A 297 1.10 -25.77 -8.92
C VAL A 297 0.38 -26.99 -9.51
N PRO A 298 0.66 -28.24 -9.07
CA PRO A 298 0.00 -29.42 -9.59
C PRO A 298 -1.48 -29.40 -9.24
N GLU A 299 -2.31 -29.69 -10.23
CA GLU A 299 -3.77 -29.86 -10.20
C GLU A 299 -4.20 -30.93 -9.18
N LYS A 300 -4.15 -30.61 -7.87
CA LYS A 300 -4.71 -31.41 -6.77
C LYS A 300 -5.55 -30.53 -5.85
N ALA A 301 -6.55 -29.88 -6.42
CA ALA A 301 -7.50 -29.08 -5.64
C ALA A 301 -8.93 -29.64 -5.75
N ASP A 302 -9.10 -30.94 -5.66
CA ASP A 302 -10.44 -31.55 -5.72
C ASP A 302 -10.85 -32.31 -4.45
N GLU A 303 -10.42 -31.92 -3.26
CA GLU A 303 -10.99 -32.42 -2.00
C GLU A 303 -10.89 -31.39 -0.87
N LEU A 304 -11.67 -30.33 -0.93
CA LEU A 304 -12.05 -29.55 0.26
C LEU A 304 -13.44 -30.02 0.74
N LYS A 305 -13.50 -31.25 1.22
CA LYS A 305 -14.49 -31.62 2.24
C LYS A 305 -13.84 -31.37 3.59
N PRO A 306 -14.40 -30.55 4.47
CA PRO A 306 -13.99 -30.57 5.85
C PRO A 306 -14.38 -31.91 6.43
N GLU A 307 -13.45 -32.82 6.63
CA GLU A 307 -13.60 -33.97 7.51
C GLU A 307 -13.69 -33.47 8.97
N VAL A 308 -14.86 -33.05 9.33
CA VAL A 308 -15.28 -33.02 10.74
C VAL A 308 -16.62 -33.72 10.78
N GLU A 309 -16.59 -35.06 10.69
CA GLU A 309 -17.67 -35.84 11.24
C GLU A 309 -17.65 -35.63 12.77
N PRO A 310 -18.78 -35.26 13.41
CA PRO A 310 -18.84 -35.25 14.86
C PRO A 310 -18.71 -36.71 15.34
N GLU A 311 -17.68 -36.99 16.15
CA GLU A 311 -17.59 -38.25 16.92
C GLU A 311 -18.90 -38.46 17.65
N LYS A 312 -19.59 -39.53 17.27
CA LYS A 312 -20.72 -40.04 18.01
C LYS A 312 -20.21 -40.58 19.34
N GLN A 313 -20.33 -39.80 20.40
CA GLN A 313 -20.25 -40.34 21.75
C GLN A 313 -21.40 -41.32 21.97
N PRO A 314 -21.14 -42.52 22.50
CA PRO A 314 -22.16 -43.50 22.77
C PRO A 314 -23.06 -42.98 23.91
N VAL A 315 -24.33 -42.87 23.60
CA VAL A 315 -25.38 -42.64 24.59
C VAL A 315 -25.44 -43.88 25.49
N THR A 316 -24.99 -43.75 26.73
CA THR A 316 -25.25 -44.71 27.77
C THR A 316 -26.70 -44.57 28.19
N GLU A 317 -27.52 -45.61 27.90
CA GLU A 317 -28.85 -45.78 28.44
C GLU A 317 -28.78 -45.92 29.96
N PRO A 318 -29.71 -45.30 30.74
CA PRO A 318 -29.79 -45.56 32.17
C PRO A 318 -30.42 -46.93 32.43
N GLU A 319 -29.71 -47.77 33.18
CA GLU A 319 -30.22 -49.06 33.72
C GLU A 319 -31.44 -48.79 34.61
N GLU A 320 -32.56 -49.44 34.28
CA GLU A 320 -33.72 -49.57 35.15
C GLU A 320 -33.38 -50.49 36.31
N GLU A 321 -33.32 -49.93 37.52
CA GLU A 321 -33.30 -50.70 38.76
C GLU A 321 -34.69 -51.31 39.01
N GLN A 322 -34.82 -52.61 38.72
CA GLN A 322 -35.90 -53.41 39.24
C GLN A 322 -35.70 -53.69 40.71
N ARG A 323 -36.59 -53.17 41.57
CA ARG A 323 -36.81 -53.65 42.95
C ARG A 323 -38.02 -54.56 42.95
N SER A 324 -37.76 -55.81 43.37
CA SER A 324 -38.72 -56.72 43.98
C SER A 324 -39.13 -56.31 45.38
#